data_870ac77e29d60036e19613e7d3683c3f
#
_entry.id   870ac77e29d60036e19613e7d3683c3f
#
_cell.length_a   1.000
_cell.length_b   1.000
_cell.length_c   1.000
_cell.angle_alpha   90.00
_cell.angle_beta   90.00
_cell.angle_gamma   90.00
#
_symmetry.space_group_name_H-M   'P 1'
#
loop_
_entity.id
_entity.type
_entity.pdbx_description
1 polymer ?
#
loop_
_entity_poly.entity_id
_entity_poly.type
_entity_poly.pdbx_seq_one_letter_code
_entity_poly.pdbx_strand_id
1 'polypeptide(L)'
;AAKLVSFKASPLSTHVIRLCELYLANASKRVDSVKRIADYFSESNLHKHKNRTYYFTFYCDIFAILLQIKDQERAEKYLQYMGEMCLEDDVEQQLQLHRNWIRYAESFHLENVLINSYKQYYMLQKLVEDMTNKTKSESMKEKIKMNQIMKERDRFRNEKNQLEAQIKLDGLTRLFNRSYFHSLVCAMHKNPHVSTIGIVVADVDYFKEFN
;
A
#
# COMPACT_ATOMS: atom_id res chain seq x y z
N ALA A 1 -7.73 14.78 -51.11
CA ALA A 1 -6.87 13.63 -50.86
C ALA A 1 -6.43 13.66 -49.37
N ALA A 2 -7.17 12.96 -48.49
CA ALA A 2 -6.82 12.81 -47.08
C ALA A 2 -5.64 11.83 -46.97
N LYS A 3 -4.49 12.32 -46.49
CA LYS A 3 -3.37 11.45 -46.09
C LYS A 3 -3.80 10.60 -44.91
N LEU A 4 -4.10 9.33 -45.14
CA LEU A 4 -4.12 8.30 -44.11
C LEU A 4 -2.74 8.26 -43.46
N VAL A 5 -2.59 8.84 -42.26
CA VAL A 5 -1.42 8.64 -41.42
C VAL A 5 -1.47 7.19 -40.98
N SER A 6 -0.59 6.35 -41.55
CA SER A 6 -0.42 4.98 -41.09
C SER A 6 0.17 5.03 -39.67
N PHE A 7 -0.66 4.94 -38.67
CA PHE A 7 -0.23 4.67 -37.30
C PHE A 7 0.45 3.29 -37.30
N LYS A 8 1.77 3.26 -37.24
CA LYS A 8 2.49 2.04 -36.86
C LYS A 8 2.11 1.79 -35.39
N ALA A 9 1.17 0.86 -35.17
CA ALA A 9 0.82 0.41 -33.83
C ALA A 9 2.10 -0.06 -33.11
N SER A 10 2.28 0.33 -31.87
CA SER A 10 3.38 -0.20 -31.07
C SER A 10 3.22 -1.72 -30.92
N PRO A 11 4.28 -2.50 -30.75
CA PRO A 11 4.16 -3.96 -30.55
C PRO A 11 3.15 -4.32 -29.45
N LEU A 12 3.11 -3.53 -28.39
CA LEU A 12 2.16 -3.70 -27.28
C LEU A 12 0.71 -3.50 -27.71
N SER A 13 0.41 -2.45 -28.50
CA SER A 13 -0.95 -2.21 -28.99
C SER A 13 -1.42 -3.33 -29.94
N THR A 14 -0.52 -3.93 -30.70
CA THR A 14 -0.83 -5.10 -31.53
C THR A 14 -1.24 -6.31 -30.69
N HIS A 15 -0.52 -6.60 -29.60
CA HIS A 15 -0.87 -7.72 -28.71
C HIS A 15 -2.20 -7.49 -27.97
N VAL A 16 -2.48 -6.26 -27.54
CA VAL A 16 -3.78 -5.92 -26.92
C VAL A 16 -4.92 -6.12 -27.91
N ILE A 17 -4.77 -5.68 -29.16
CA ILE A 17 -5.79 -5.89 -30.21
C ILE A 17 -6.02 -7.39 -30.44
N ARG A 18 -4.94 -8.19 -30.53
CA ARG A 18 -5.06 -9.65 -30.68
C ARG A 18 -5.74 -10.33 -29.49
N LEU A 19 -5.51 -9.83 -28.28
CA LEU A 19 -6.21 -10.32 -27.09
C LEU A 19 -7.71 -9.99 -27.16
N CYS A 20 -8.09 -8.80 -27.59
CA CYS A 20 -9.49 -8.44 -27.84
C CYS A 20 -10.14 -9.35 -28.91
N GLU A 21 -9.42 -9.64 -30.00
CA GLU A 21 -9.88 -10.57 -31.04
C GLU A 21 -10.10 -11.98 -30.47
N LEU A 22 -9.24 -12.42 -29.53
CA LEU A 22 -9.39 -13.71 -28.84
C LEU A 22 -10.68 -13.76 -28.03
N TYR A 23 -10.97 -12.73 -27.24
CA TYR A 23 -12.22 -12.66 -26.47
C TYR A 23 -13.45 -12.66 -27.37
N LEU A 24 -13.42 -11.91 -28.48
CA LEU A 24 -14.51 -11.88 -29.46
C LEU A 24 -14.70 -13.23 -30.13
N ALA A 25 -13.59 -13.92 -30.48
CA ALA A 25 -13.65 -15.26 -31.08
C ALA A 25 -14.23 -16.27 -30.10
N ASN A 26 -13.85 -16.22 -28.81
CA ASN A 26 -14.40 -17.07 -27.76
C ASN A 26 -15.90 -16.80 -27.54
N ALA A 27 -16.30 -15.54 -27.39
CA ALA A 27 -17.70 -15.14 -27.24
C ALA A 27 -18.57 -15.59 -28.43
N SER A 28 -18.00 -15.60 -29.65
CA SER A 28 -18.63 -16.05 -30.87
C SER A 28 -18.51 -17.57 -31.11
N LYS A 29 -17.94 -18.33 -30.15
CA LYS A 29 -17.69 -19.78 -30.22
C LYS A 29 -16.88 -20.22 -31.45
N ARG A 30 -16.01 -19.35 -31.99
CA ARG A 30 -15.14 -19.63 -33.11
C ARG A 30 -13.83 -20.30 -32.68
N VAL A 31 -13.89 -21.59 -32.38
CA VAL A 31 -12.77 -22.38 -31.80
C VAL A 31 -11.49 -22.28 -32.61
N ASP A 32 -11.58 -22.41 -33.97
CA ASP A 32 -10.39 -22.32 -34.83
C ASP A 32 -9.72 -20.95 -34.82
N SER A 33 -10.51 -19.89 -34.65
CA SER A 33 -9.97 -18.53 -34.48
C SER A 33 -9.28 -18.37 -33.15
N VAL A 34 -9.84 -18.94 -32.07
CA VAL A 34 -9.20 -18.97 -30.75
C VAL A 34 -7.85 -19.68 -30.80
N LYS A 35 -7.79 -20.87 -31.43
CA LYS A 35 -6.55 -21.64 -31.56
C LYS A 35 -5.48 -20.88 -32.35
N ARG A 36 -5.84 -20.28 -33.49
CA ARG A 36 -4.90 -19.48 -34.29
C ARG A 36 -4.32 -18.29 -33.54
N ILE A 37 -5.16 -17.59 -32.74
CA ILE A 37 -4.68 -16.44 -31.96
C ILE A 37 -3.80 -16.91 -30.81
N ALA A 38 -4.14 -18.02 -30.15
CA ALA A 38 -3.28 -18.65 -29.17
C ALA A 38 -1.92 -19.05 -29.79
N ASP A 39 -1.89 -19.70 -30.96
CA ASP A 39 -0.64 -20.02 -31.62
C ASP A 39 0.20 -18.78 -31.93
N TYR A 40 -0.40 -17.69 -32.39
CA TYR A 40 0.30 -16.40 -32.56
C TYR A 40 1.02 -15.93 -31.28
N PHE A 41 0.36 -15.94 -30.11
CA PHE A 41 1.00 -15.56 -28.86
C PHE A 41 2.10 -16.53 -28.44
N SER A 42 1.92 -17.82 -28.68
CA SER A 42 2.96 -18.83 -28.44
C SER A 42 4.21 -18.59 -29.31
N GLU A 43 4.05 -18.27 -30.58
CA GLU A 43 5.13 -17.99 -31.53
C GLU A 43 5.82 -16.64 -31.27
N SER A 44 5.11 -15.68 -30.68
CA SER A 44 5.64 -14.36 -30.36
C SER A 44 6.72 -14.38 -29.27
N ASN A 45 6.95 -15.50 -28.60
CA ASN A 45 7.96 -15.69 -27.54
C ASN A 45 7.93 -14.61 -26.44
N LEU A 46 6.77 -14.10 -26.08
CA LEU A 46 6.62 -13.03 -25.08
C LEU A 46 7.08 -13.46 -23.66
N HIS A 47 7.05 -14.76 -23.37
CA HIS A 47 7.58 -15.33 -22.13
C HIS A 47 9.10 -15.12 -21.98
N LYS A 48 9.84 -14.92 -23.07
CA LYS A 48 11.27 -14.61 -23.09
C LYS A 48 11.57 -13.12 -23.13
N HIS A 49 10.56 -12.28 -23.23
CA HIS A 49 10.72 -10.83 -23.35
C HIS A 49 11.20 -10.21 -22.04
N LYS A 50 11.95 -9.09 -22.11
CA LYS A 50 12.46 -8.36 -20.94
C LYS A 50 11.33 -7.95 -19.97
N ASN A 51 10.16 -7.59 -20.48
CA ASN A 51 8.97 -7.21 -19.73
C ASN A 51 7.99 -8.38 -19.57
N ARG A 52 8.49 -9.60 -19.41
CA ARG A 52 7.68 -10.83 -19.34
C ARG A 52 6.58 -10.79 -18.27
N THR A 53 6.82 -10.15 -17.14
CA THR A 53 5.82 -9.99 -16.06
C THR A 53 4.52 -9.35 -16.55
N TYR A 54 4.61 -8.36 -17.44
CA TYR A 54 3.43 -7.71 -18.02
C TYR A 54 2.60 -8.67 -18.88
N TYR A 55 3.25 -9.58 -19.60
CA TYR A 55 2.57 -10.56 -20.47
C TYR A 55 2.03 -11.77 -19.71
N PHE A 56 2.41 -11.96 -18.46
CA PHE A 56 1.90 -13.06 -17.63
C PHE A 56 0.37 -13.05 -17.54
N THR A 57 -0.23 -11.88 -17.37
CA THR A 57 -1.68 -11.71 -17.33
C THR A 57 -2.34 -12.13 -18.66
N PHE A 58 -1.74 -11.77 -19.77
CA PHE A 58 -2.24 -12.18 -21.10
C PHE A 58 -2.26 -13.70 -21.25
N TYR A 59 -1.22 -14.36 -20.74
CA TYR A 59 -1.14 -15.83 -20.79
C TYR A 59 -2.17 -16.48 -19.86
N CYS A 60 -2.47 -15.87 -18.70
CA CYS A 60 -3.56 -16.31 -17.84
C CYS A 60 -4.93 -16.23 -18.55
N ASP A 61 -5.17 -15.15 -19.29
CA ASP A 61 -6.43 -14.97 -20.02
C ASP A 61 -6.57 -15.96 -21.16
N ILE A 62 -5.50 -16.15 -21.96
CA ILE A 62 -5.48 -17.13 -23.05
C ILE A 62 -5.69 -18.54 -22.49
N PHE A 63 -4.99 -18.90 -21.41
CA PHE A 63 -5.13 -20.17 -20.72
C PHE A 63 -6.57 -20.42 -20.26
N ALA A 64 -7.22 -19.40 -19.66
CA ALA A 64 -8.59 -19.53 -19.21
C ALA A 64 -9.57 -19.85 -20.35
N ILE A 65 -9.35 -19.24 -21.53
CA ILE A 65 -10.15 -19.51 -22.74
C ILE A 65 -9.85 -20.90 -23.29
N LEU A 66 -8.58 -21.34 -23.29
CA LEU A 66 -8.19 -22.68 -23.74
C LEU A 66 -8.82 -23.79 -22.86
N LEU A 67 -8.93 -23.54 -21.54
CA LEU A 67 -9.67 -24.45 -20.65
C LEU A 67 -11.15 -24.55 -21.03
N GLN A 68 -11.79 -23.42 -21.37
CA GLN A 68 -13.22 -23.43 -21.75
C GLN A 68 -13.48 -24.25 -23.00
N ILE A 69 -12.57 -24.20 -23.99
CA ILE A 69 -12.68 -24.98 -25.23
C ILE A 69 -12.09 -26.39 -25.12
N LYS A 70 -11.63 -26.78 -23.91
CA LYS A 70 -11.03 -28.09 -23.61
C LYS A 70 -9.82 -28.45 -24.47
N ASP A 71 -8.99 -27.46 -24.85
CA ASP A 71 -7.74 -27.67 -25.57
C ASP A 71 -6.60 -27.95 -24.57
N GLN A 72 -6.43 -29.23 -24.23
CA GLN A 72 -5.49 -29.67 -23.21
C GLN A 72 -4.03 -29.34 -23.59
N GLU A 73 -3.64 -29.64 -24.82
CA GLU A 73 -2.24 -29.48 -25.30
C GLU A 73 -1.78 -28.02 -25.20
N ARG A 74 -2.61 -27.11 -25.75
CA ARG A 74 -2.29 -25.66 -25.69
C ARG A 74 -2.36 -25.12 -24.28
N ALA A 75 -3.32 -25.53 -23.47
CA ALA A 75 -3.45 -25.09 -22.09
C ALA A 75 -2.20 -25.46 -21.27
N GLU A 76 -1.69 -26.68 -21.41
CA GLU A 76 -0.46 -27.12 -20.74
C GLU A 76 0.76 -26.33 -21.19
N LYS A 77 0.91 -26.07 -22.47
CA LYS A 77 1.99 -25.25 -23.03
C LYS A 77 1.99 -23.83 -22.45
N TYR A 78 0.80 -23.23 -22.27
CA TYR A 78 0.68 -21.91 -21.66
C TYR A 78 1.05 -21.92 -20.17
N LEU A 79 0.73 -22.98 -19.43
CA LEU A 79 1.18 -23.15 -18.04
C LEU A 79 2.71 -23.25 -17.94
N GLN A 80 3.36 -23.96 -18.88
CA GLN A 80 4.81 -24.03 -18.93
C GLN A 80 5.43 -22.64 -19.18
N TYR A 81 4.91 -21.88 -20.14
CA TYR A 81 5.36 -20.52 -20.39
C TYR A 81 5.16 -19.59 -19.19
N MET A 82 4.02 -19.69 -18.48
CA MET A 82 3.81 -18.94 -17.25
C MET A 82 4.83 -19.33 -16.16
N GLY A 83 5.20 -20.61 -16.08
CA GLY A 83 6.27 -21.08 -15.20
C GLY A 83 7.63 -20.44 -15.52
N GLU A 84 8.00 -20.33 -16.80
CA GLU A 84 9.23 -19.66 -17.24
C GLU A 84 9.23 -18.14 -16.97
N MET A 85 8.03 -17.53 -16.86
CA MET A 85 7.87 -16.10 -16.55
C MET A 85 7.96 -15.79 -15.08
N CYS A 86 7.56 -16.72 -14.21
CA CYS A 86 7.56 -16.51 -12.77
C CYS A 86 8.98 -16.25 -12.25
N LEU A 87 9.10 -15.22 -11.41
CA LEU A 87 10.30 -14.93 -10.66
C LEU A 87 10.26 -15.69 -9.33
N GLU A 88 11.42 -16.08 -8.81
CA GLU A 88 11.51 -16.81 -7.55
C GLU A 88 11.03 -15.98 -6.34
N ASP A 89 11.12 -14.67 -6.44
CA ASP A 89 10.72 -13.71 -5.41
C ASP A 89 9.29 -13.15 -5.58
N ASP A 90 8.62 -13.43 -6.70
CA ASP A 90 7.22 -13.02 -6.94
C ASP A 90 6.25 -14.11 -6.49
N VAL A 91 6.00 -14.16 -5.20
CA VAL A 91 5.11 -15.16 -4.58
C VAL A 91 3.68 -15.06 -5.10
N GLU A 92 3.21 -13.88 -5.49
CA GLU A 92 1.85 -13.70 -6.01
C GLU A 92 1.70 -14.34 -7.41
N GLN A 93 2.68 -14.16 -8.30
CA GLN A 93 2.69 -14.85 -9.59
C GLN A 93 2.79 -16.37 -9.42
N GLN A 94 3.61 -16.85 -8.48
CA GLN A 94 3.71 -18.28 -8.17
C GLN A 94 2.38 -18.86 -7.68
N LEU A 95 1.68 -18.16 -6.78
CA LEU A 95 0.34 -18.55 -6.33
C LEU A 95 -0.65 -18.62 -7.50
N GLN A 96 -0.62 -17.62 -8.38
CA GLN A 96 -1.48 -17.60 -9.56
C GLN A 96 -1.16 -18.74 -10.54
N LEU A 97 0.12 -19.05 -10.73
CA LEU A 97 0.55 -20.19 -11.54
C LEU A 97 0.02 -21.51 -10.98
N HIS A 98 0.21 -21.77 -9.68
CA HIS A 98 -0.28 -23.01 -9.07
C HIS A 98 -1.80 -23.10 -9.04
N ARG A 99 -2.51 -21.97 -8.89
CA ARG A 99 -3.97 -21.91 -9.05
C ARG A 99 -4.39 -22.31 -10.47
N ASN A 100 -3.66 -21.89 -11.48
CA ASN A 100 -3.93 -22.29 -12.86
C ASN A 100 -3.62 -23.76 -13.11
N TRP A 101 -2.55 -24.30 -12.51
CA TRP A 101 -2.28 -25.74 -12.54
C TRP A 101 -3.38 -26.57 -11.88
N ILE A 102 -3.95 -26.11 -10.77
CA ILE A 102 -5.11 -26.75 -10.12
C ILE A 102 -6.30 -26.79 -11.09
N ARG A 103 -6.66 -25.63 -11.68
CA ARG A 103 -7.79 -25.55 -12.64
C ARG A 103 -7.59 -26.44 -13.86
N TYR A 104 -6.35 -26.53 -14.35
CA TYR A 104 -6.00 -27.43 -15.43
C TYR A 104 -6.22 -28.89 -15.04
N ALA A 105 -5.65 -29.29 -13.91
CA ALA A 105 -5.75 -30.67 -13.42
C ALA A 105 -7.19 -31.09 -13.13
N GLU A 106 -8.00 -30.19 -12.56
CA GLU A 106 -9.45 -30.43 -12.37
C GLU A 106 -10.19 -30.58 -13.69
N SER A 107 -9.87 -29.71 -14.69
CA SER A 107 -10.53 -29.71 -16.00
C SER A 107 -10.28 -30.98 -16.81
N PHE A 108 -9.14 -31.63 -16.61
CA PHE A 108 -8.69 -32.81 -17.35
C PHE A 108 -8.54 -34.07 -16.48
N HIS A 109 -8.99 -34.02 -15.23
CA HIS A 109 -8.99 -35.15 -14.27
C HIS A 109 -7.59 -35.73 -14.01
N LEU A 110 -6.59 -34.88 -13.83
CA LEU A 110 -5.19 -35.25 -13.62
C LEU A 110 -4.84 -35.28 -12.12
N GLU A 111 -5.17 -36.35 -11.43
CA GLU A 111 -5.06 -36.47 -9.96
C GLU A 111 -3.64 -36.16 -9.42
N ASN A 112 -2.59 -36.72 -10.03
CA ASN A 112 -1.21 -36.51 -9.58
C ASN A 112 -0.78 -35.05 -9.70
N VAL A 113 -1.15 -34.39 -10.80
CA VAL A 113 -0.88 -32.95 -11.03
C VAL A 113 -1.65 -32.12 -10.02
N LEU A 114 -2.90 -32.49 -9.76
CA LEU A 114 -3.78 -31.82 -8.82
C LEU A 114 -3.19 -31.82 -7.41
N ILE A 115 -2.82 -32.99 -6.90
CA ILE A 115 -2.25 -33.15 -5.56
C ILE A 115 -0.96 -32.33 -5.41
N ASN A 116 -0.06 -32.41 -6.41
CA ASN A 116 1.19 -31.67 -6.37
C ASN A 116 0.95 -30.15 -6.40
N SER A 117 0.04 -29.69 -7.24
CA SER A 117 -0.29 -28.26 -7.38
C SER A 117 -0.94 -27.70 -6.12
N TYR A 118 -1.83 -28.44 -5.46
CA TYR A 118 -2.40 -28.08 -4.17
C TYR A 118 -1.33 -27.99 -3.07
N LYS A 119 -0.39 -28.93 -3.04
CA LYS A 119 0.71 -28.92 -2.06
C LYS A 119 1.57 -27.67 -2.21
N GLN A 120 1.97 -27.33 -3.42
CA GLN A 120 2.77 -26.14 -3.69
C GLN A 120 2.00 -24.84 -3.38
N TYR A 121 0.74 -24.77 -3.81
CA TYR A 121 -0.14 -23.65 -3.50
C TYR A 121 -0.29 -23.42 -1.99
N TYR A 122 -0.52 -24.46 -1.23
CA TYR A 122 -0.66 -24.40 0.22
C TYR A 122 0.64 -23.91 0.90
N MET A 123 1.81 -24.40 0.45
CA MET A 123 3.09 -23.98 0.99
C MET A 123 3.35 -22.48 0.77
N LEU A 124 3.06 -22.00 -0.43
CA LEU A 124 3.20 -20.58 -0.77
C LEU A 124 2.20 -19.72 0.02
N GLN A 125 0.95 -20.16 0.13
CA GLN A 125 -0.07 -19.46 0.90
C GLN A 125 0.33 -19.30 2.37
N LYS A 126 0.85 -20.38 2.98
CA LYS A 126 1.36 -20.35 4.35
C LYS A 126 2.53 -19.38 4.50
N LEU A 127 3.45 -19.36 3.54
CA LEU A 127 4.56 -18.40 3.53
C LEU A 127 4.06 -16.94 3.53
N VAL A 128 3.07 -16.61 2.68
CA VAL A 128 2.45 -15.27 2.64
C VAL A 128 1.78 -14.93 3.97
N GLU A 129 1.07 -15.88 4.56
CA GLU A 129 0.42 -15.67 5.85
C GLU A 129 1.42 -15.38 6.97
N ASP A 130 2.52 -16.15 7.05
CA ASP A 130 3.57 -15.96 8.03
C ASP A 130 4.26 -14.60 7.86
N MET A 131 4.58 -14.20 6.63
CA MET A 131 5.14 -12.88 6.32
C MET A 131 4.19 -11.75 6.71
N THR A 132 2.91 -11.89 6.40
CA THR A 132 1.88 -10.90 6.74
C THR A 132 1.71 -10.75 8.25
N ASN A 133 1.68 -11.85 8.98
CA ASN A 133 1.56 -11.87 10.44
C ASN A 133 2.79 -11.23 11.10
N LYS A 134 4.00 -11.50 10.59
CA LYS A 134 5.23 -10.85 11.06
C LYS A 134 5.16 -9.34 10.88
N THR A 135 4.81 -8.86 9.69
CA THR A 135 4.69 -7.43 9.38
C THR A 135 3.63 -6.74 10.26
N LYS A 136 2.47 -7.39 10.47
CA LYS A 136 1.42 -6.88 11.37
C LYS A 136 1.92 -6.77 12.81
N SER A 137 2.65 -7.77 13.29
CA SER A 137 3.22 -7.78 14.65
C SER A 137 4.24 -6.65 14.83
N GLU A 138 5.14 -6.43 13.87
CA GLU A 138 6.12 -5.35 13.89
C GLU A 138 5.43 -3.97 13.88
N SER A 139 4.49 -3.75 12.99
CA SER A 139 3.70 -2.51 12.92
C SER A 139 2.93 -2.23 14.22
N MET A 140 2.39 -3.27 14.88
CA MET A 140 1.72 -3.13 16.16
C MET A 140 2.67 -2.72 17.28
N LYS A 141 3.88 -3.31 17.33
CA LYS A 141 4.93 -2.92 18.28
C LYS A 141 5.34 -1.45 18.11
N GLU A 142 5.49 -1.00 16.87
CA GLU A 142 5.82 0.41 16.58
C GLU A 142 4.70 1.36 17.04
N LYS A 143 3.43 1.02 16.80
CA LYS A 143 2.29 1.81 17.28
C LYS A 143 2.24 1.90 18.81
N ILE A 144 2.49 0.79 19.51
CA ILE A 144 2.54 0.78 20.98
C ILE A 144 3.65 1.70 21.47
N LYS A 145 4.86 1.60 20.90
CA LYS A 145 6.01 2.45 21.25
C LYS A 145 5.70 3.94 21.02
N MET A 146 5.10 4.27 19.88
CA MET A 146 4.71 5.64 19.56
C MET A 146 3.68 6.18 20.55
N ASN A 147 2.67 5.40 20.93
CA ASN A 147 1.68 5.78 21.92
C ASN A 147 2.30 6.01 23.31
N GLN A 148 3.30 5.22 23.71
CA GLN A 148 4.03 5.43 24.97
C GLN A 148 4.79 6.76 24.94
N ILE A 149 5.52 7.04 23.87
CA ILE A 149 6.25 8.31 23.70
C ILE A 149 5.30 9.51 23.73
N MET A 150 4.13 9.42 23.07
CA MET A 150 3.13 10.49 23.11
C MET A 150 2.60 10.73 24.52
N LYS A 151 2.29 9.69 25.28
CA LYS A 151 1.84 9.81 26.68
C LYS A 151 2.89 10.45 27.59
N GLU A 152 4.15 10.05 27.47
CA GLU A 152 5.26 10.65 28.21
C GLU A 152 5.42 12.14 27.87
N ARG A 153 5.41 12.49 26.59
CA ARG A 153 5.47 13.88 26.14
C ARG A 153 4.33 14.72 26.73
N ASP A 154 3.12 14.19 26.73
CA ASP A 154 1.97 14.92 27.26
C ASP A 154 2.06 15.08 28.79
N ARG A 155 2.61 14.08 29.51
CA ARG A 155 2.91 14.21 30.95
C ARG A 155 3.94 15.31 31.19
N PHE A 156 5.08 15.29 30.51
CA PHE A 156 6.10 16.33 30.64
C PHE A 156 5.58 17.71 30.30
N ARG A 157 4.74 17.83 29.28
CA ARG A 157 4.09 19.11 28.92
C ARG A 157 3.19 19.61 30.02
N ASN A 158 2.40 18.74 30.64
CA ASN A 158 1.52 19.12 31.75
C ASN A 158 2.32 19.51 32.98
N GLU A 159 3.34 18.75 33.36
CA GLU A 159 4.24 19.07 34.45
C GLU A 159 4.93 20.43 34.25
N LYS A 160 5.45 20.66 33.04
CA LYS A 160 6.04 21.94 32.67
C LYS A 160 5.06 23.09 32.83
N ASN A 161 3.83 22.94 32.31
CA ASN A 161 2.79 23.99 32.45
C ASN A 161 2.43 24.27 33.90
N GLN A 162 2.37 23.24 34.75
CA GLN A 162 2.12 23.40 36.19
C GLN A 162 3.26 24.13 36.88
N LEU A 163 4.51 23.77 36.61
CA LEU A 163 5.69 24.47 37.15
C LEU A 163 5.74 25.91 36.68
N GLU A 164 5.49 26.18 35.42
CA GLU A 164 5.43 27.55 34.89
C GLU A 164 4.33 28.38 35.56
N ALA A 165 3.17 27.79 35.86
CA ALA A 165 2.10 28.47 36.60
C ALA A 165 2.52 28.79 38.04
N GLN A 166 3.20 27.85 38.73
CA GLN A 166 3.69 28.06 40.07
C GLN A 166 4.76 29.16 40.16
N ILE A 167 5.68 29.22 39.20
CA ILE A 167 6.74 30.22 39.12
C ILE A 167 6.18 31.63 38.93
N LYS A 168 5.00 31.81 38.37
CA LYS A 168 4.37 33.10 38.07
C LYS A 168 3.68 33.72 39.30
N LEU A 169 3.34 32.90 40.29
CA LEU A 169 2.58 33.36 41.46
C LEU A 169 3.48 33.58 42.66
N ASP A 170 3.06 34.50 43.53
CA ASP A 170 3.61 34.70 44.85
C ASP A 170 3.10 33.61 45.80
N GLY A 171 4.00 33.01 46.58
CA GLY A 171 3.68 31.87 47.44
C GLY A 171 2.69 32.16 48.53
N LEU A 172 2.62 33.40 49.01
CA LEU A 172 1.78 33.83 50.11
C LEU A 172 0.41 34.33 49.64
N THR A 173 0.41 35.24 48.69
CA THR A 173 -0.79 35.95 48.23
C THR A 173 -1.50 35.27 47.06
N ARG A 174 -0.83 34.39 46.36
CA ARG A 174 -1.30 33.73 45.13
C ARG A 174 -1.56 34.72 43.97
N LEU A 175 -1.13 35.96 44.09
CA LEU A 175 -1.11 36.93 43.02
C LEU A 175 0.13 36.74 42.14
N PHE A 176 0.16 37.39 40.99
CA PHE A 176 1.36 37.38 40.17
C PHE A 176 2.54 37.98 40.95
N ASN A 177 3.68 37.27 40.95
CA ASN A 177 4.87 37.76 41.60
C ASN A 177 5.49 38.94 40.80
N ARG A 178 6.38 39.67 41.47
CA ARG A 178 7.02 40.87 40.91
C ARG A 178 7.72 40.61 39.59
N SER A 179 8.38 39.47 39.45
CA SER A 179 9.13 39.12 38.24
C SER A 179 8.21 38.89 37.03
N TYR A 180 7.10 38.16 37.26
CA TYR A 180 6.12 37.91 36.19
C TYR A 180 5.37 39.18 35.80
N PHE A 181 4.99 40.02 36.77
CA PHE A 181 4.37 41.33 36.55
C PHE A 181 5.27 42.20 35.64
N HIS A 182 6.55 42.33 36.01
CA HIS A 182 7.50 43.09 35.19
C HIS A 182 7.60 42.57 33.74
N SER A 183 7.70 41.27 33.57
CA SER A 183 7.75 40.63 32.26
C SER A 183 6.48 40.86 31.46
N LEU A 184 5.31 40.84 32.09
CA LEU A 184 4.02 41.11 31.48
C LEU A 184 3.92 42.56 30.95
N VAL A 185 4.29 43.51 31.81
CA VAL A 185 4.28 44.94 31.45
C VAL A 185 5.25 45.20 30.27
N CYS A 186 6.45 44.64 30.31
CA CYS A 186 7.41 44.75 29.19
C CYS A 186 6.87 44.13 27.90
N ALA A 187 6.18 42.98 27.96
CA ALA A 187 5.57 42.36 26.79
C ALA A 187 4.41 43.20 26.22
N MET A 188 3.57 43.77 27.11
CA MET A 188 2.51 44.69 26.66
C MET A 188 3.07 45.97 26.02
N HIS A 189 4.13 46.53 26.55
CA HIS A 189 4.76 47.72 25.99
C HIS A 189 5.32 47.46 24.56
N LYS A 190 5.78 46.27 24.31
CA LYS A 190 6.31 45.88 22.98
C LYS A 190 5.22 45.47 22.00
N ASN A 191 3.99 45.30 22.45
CA ASN A 191 2.90 44.84 21.59
C ASN A 191 2.31 46.03 20.81
N PRO A 192 2.41 46.05 19.46
CA PRO A 192 1.92 47.18 18.65
C PRO A 192 0.39 47.36 18.69
N HIS A 193 -0.34 46.39 19.22
CA HIS A 193 -1.80 46.45 19.37
C HIS A 193 -2.23 47.05 20.72
N VAL A 194 -1.31 47.33 21.64
CA VAL A 194 -1.59 47.93 22.92
C VAL A 194 -1.20 49.42 22.87
N SER A 195 -2.18 50.29 22.80
CA SER A 195 -1.99 51.73 22.71
C SER A 195 -1.77 52.42 24.08
N THR A 196 -2.29 51.86 25.14
CA THR A 196 -2.24 52.50 26.51
C THR A 196 -2.20 51.39 27.57
N ILE A 197 -1.36 51.60 28.61
CA ILE A 197 -1.29 50.76 29.81
C ILE A 197 -1.54 51.65 31.03
N GLY A 198 -2.55 51.29 31.85
CA GLY A 198 -2.79 51.92 33.16
C GLY A 198 -2.12 51.10 34.27
N ILE A 199 -1.40 51.77 35.17
CA ILE A 199 -0.77 51.14 36.34
C ILE A 199 -1.35 51.79 37.58
N VAL A 200 -1.83 50.99 38.54
CA VAL A 200 -2.28 51.44 39.84
C VAL A 200 -1.35 50.83 40.89
N VAL A 201 -0.84 51.67 41.76
CA VAL A 201 0.01 51.28 42.91
C VAL A 201 -0.78 51.61 44.16
N ALA A 202 -0.88 50.63 45.05
CA ALA A 202 -1.50 50.78 46.37
C ALA A 202 -0.53 50.30 47.44
N ASP A 203 -0.44 51.01 48.52
CA ASP A 203 0.36 50.70 49.70
C ASP A 203 -0.49 50.88 50.97
N VAL A 204 -0.15 50.14 51.98
CA VAL A 204 -0.85 50.18 53.25
C VAL A 204 -0.01 51.05 54.25
N ASP A 205 -0.56 52.22 54.65
CA ASP A 205 0.10 53.07 55.60
C ASP A 205 0.13 52.39 57.02
N TYR A 206 1.24 52.60 57.70
CA TYR A 206 1.48 52.08 59.02
C TYR A 206 1.37 50.53 59.17
N PHE A 207 1.62 49.77 58.08
CA PHE A 207 1.54 48.29 58.08
C PHE A 207 2.27 47.64 59.27
N LYS A 208 3.39 48.21 59.74
CA LYS A 208 4.16 47.70 60.88
C LYS A 208 3.45 47.82 62.20
N GLU A 209 2.43 48.66 62.37
CA GLU A 209 1.66 48.82 63.59
C GLU A 209 0.53 47.79 63.70
N PHE A 210 0.22 47.08 62.62
CA PHE A 210 -0.82 46.05 62.54
C PHE A 210 -0.29 44.61 62.57
N ASN A 211 1.03 44.41 62.68
CA ASN A 211 1.63 43.07 62.62
C ASN A 211 2.38 42.75 63.96
#